data_026d144b795b4f62c2cb7d0aa8b1abf3
#
_entry.id   026d144b795b4f62c2cb7d0aa8b1abf3
#
_cell.length_a   1.000
_cell.length_b   1.000
_cell.length_c   1.000
_cell.angle_alpha   90.00
_cell.angle_beta   90.00
_cell.angle_gamma   90.00
#
_symmetry.space_group_name_H-M   'P 1'
#
loop_
_entity.id
_entity.type
_entity.pdbx_description
1 polymer ?
#
loop_
_entity_poly.entity_id
_entity_poly.type
_entity_poly.pdbx_seq_one_letter_code
_entity_poly.pdbx_strand_id
1 'polypeptide(L)'
;TVSREWHHGQYMIDHFQKVIETAAKYKLNIIKHEPIKDTGLRRKYPNFISREGAKGQEFNGFSSNGVNHATDLPFTRLLSGPMDYTPGIFQLNNFRYVSPGSDEIDKNAIVPSTIAKELALYVVYYSPMQMAADLPKHYIKHPEAFEFIKSVPVEWSKKNIIDSKISEFVILSRKDK
;
A
#
# COMPACT_ATOMS: atom_id res chain seq x y z
N THR A 1 14.66 -14.27 -8.44
CA THR A 1 13.81 -13.32 -9.19
C THR A 1 13.04 -14.13 -10.21
N VAL A 2 11.73 -14.16 -10.13
CA VAL A 2 10.89 -14.90 -11.08
C VAL A 2 10.56 -13.95 -12.23
N SER A 3 10.69 -14.44 -13.47
CA SER A 3 10.34 -13.64 -14.64
C SER A 3 8.88 -13.19 -14.57
N ARG A 4 8.62 -11.91 -14.84
CA ARG A 4 7.28 -11.34 -14.90
C ARG A 4 6.41 -12.00 -15.97
N GLU A 5 7.00 -12.56 -16.99
CA GLU A 5 6.30 -13.26 -18.08
C GLU A 5 5.53 -14.50 -17.63
N TRP A 6 6.00 -15.17 -16.57
CA TRP A 6 5.40 -16.40 -16.03
C TRP A 6 4.63 -16.18 -14.73
N HIS A 7 4.40 -14.94 -14.35
CA HIS A 7 3.90 -14.57 -13.03
C HIS A 7 2.52 -15.17 -12.70
N HIS A 8 1.66 -15.38 -13.66
CA HIS A 8 0.33 -15.98 -13.49
C HIS A 8 0.22 -17.40 -14.05
N GLY A 9 1.33 -18.02 -14.42
CA GLY A 9 1.35 -19.44 -14.80
C GLY A 9 1.11 -20.35 -13.60
N GLN A 10 0.70 -21.59 -13.86
CA GLN A 10 0.36 -22.59 -12.82
C GLN A 10 1.48 -22.77 -11.79
N TYR A 11 2.72 -22.84 -12.25
CA TYR A 11 3.88 -22.94 -11.37
C TYR A 11 3.94 -21.84 -10.31
N MET A 12 3.69 -20.59 -10.70
CA MET A 12 3.73 -19.46 -9.76
C MET A 12 2.52 -19.45 -8.83
N ILE A 13 1.36 -19.84 -9.29
CA ILE A 13 0.17 -20.00 -8.46
C ILE A 13 0.46 -21.02 -7.36
N ASP A 14 0.99 -22.17 -7.71
CA ASP A 14 1.35 -23.25 -6.78
C ASP A 14 2.47 -22.81 -5.82
N HIS A 15 3.46 -22.07 -6.32
CA HIS A 15 4.53 -21.50 -5.49
C HIS A 15 3.99 -20.55 -4.44
N PHE A 16 3.15 -19.59 -4.83
CA PHE A 16 2.54 -18.64 -3.91
C PHE A 16 1.67 -19.35 -2.86
N GLN A 17 0.88 -20.33 -3.26
CA GLN A 17 0.08 -21.10 -2.33
C GLN A 17 0.97 -21.84 -1.33
N LYS A 18 2.00 -22.55 -1.80
CA LYS A 18 2.95 -23.28 -0.96
C LYS A 18 3.66 -22.38 0.05
N VAL A 19 4.03 -21.15 -0.35
CA VAL A 19 4.63 -20.17 0.57
C VAL A 19 3.65 -19.81 1.68
N ILE A 20 2.38 -19.51 1.35
CA ILE A 20 1.35 -19.16 2.32
C ILE A 20 1.09 -20.32 3.30
N GLU A 21 0.95 -21.53 2.78
CA GLU A 21 0.73 -22.74 3.57
C GLU A 21 1.90 -23.06 4.49
N THR A 22 3.13 -22.90 3.99
CA THR A 22 4.32 -23.11 4.79
C THR A 22 4.42 -22.09 5.91
N ALA A 23 4.20 -20.81 5.61
CA ALA A 23 4.20 -19.76 6.63
C ALA A 23 3.10 -19.99 7.70
N ALA A 24 1.93 -20.48 7.31
CA ALA A 24 0.87 -20.81 8.25
C ALA A 24 1.32 -21.90 9.26
N LYS A 25 2.05 -22.92 8.82
CA LYS A 25 2.61 -23.97 9.70
C LYS A 25 3.56 -23.39 10.75
N TYR A 26 4.30 -22.34 10.41
CA TYR A 26 5.21 -21.64 11.31
C TYR A 26 4.58 -20.43 12.02
N LYS A 27 3.26 -20.23 11.90
CA LYS A 27 2.51 -19.11 12.50
C LYS A 27 3.05 -17.74 12.08
N LEU A 28 3.52 -17.62 10.84
CA LEU A 28 4.03 -16.38 10.26
C LEU A 28 2.95 -15.70 9.42
N ASN A 29 2.79 -14.41 9.61
CA ASN A 29 1.99 -13.57 8.74
C ASN A 29 2.75 -13.22 7.46
N ILE A 30 2.01 -13.06 6.37
CA ILE A 30 2.57 -12.71 5.05
C ILE A 30 1.89 -11.46 4.51
N ILE A 31 2.72 -10.53 4.04
CA ILE A 31 2.38 -9.49 3.10
C ILE A 31 3.15 -9.80 1.82
N LYS A 32 2.49 -9.73 0.67
CA LYS A 32 3.14 -10.05 -0.62
C LYS A 32 3.20 -8.85 -1.53
N HIS A 33 4.38 -8.62 -2.06
CA HIS A 33 4.61 -7.74 -3.21
C HIS A 33 4.70 -8.56 -4.50
N GLU A 34 4.44 -7.93 -5.64
CA GLU A 34 4.31 -8.58 -6.95
C GLU A 34 3.41 -9.84 -6.89
N PRO A 35 2.23 -9.76 -6.27
CA PRO A 35 1.40 -10.93 -6.04
C PRO A 35 0.67 -11.36 -7.31
N ILE A 36 0.31 -12.64 -7.37
CA ILE A 36 -0.72 -13.11 -8.31
C ILE A 36 -2.07 -12.45 -7.97
N LYS A 37 -3.01 -12.48 -8.91
CA LYS A 37 -4.39 -12.04 -8.67
C LYS A 37 -4.99 -12.78 -7.47
N ASP A 38 -5.85 -12.10 -6.73
CA ASP A 38 -6.53 -12.70 -5.58
C ASP A 38 -7.48 -13.81 -6.04
N THR A 39 -7.26 -15.01 -5.50
CA THR A 39 -8.06 -16.22 -5.75
C THR A 39 -8.86 -16.64 -4.52
N GLY A 40 -8.97 -15.77 -3.51
CA GLY A 40 -9.60 -16.07 -2.22
C GLY A 40 -8.70 -16.77 -1.21
N LEU A 41 -7.41 -16.95 -1.49
CA LEU A 41 -6.45 -17.61 -0.59
C LEU A 41 -6.42 -16.98 0.81
N ARG A 42 -6.57 -15.66 0.92
CA ARG A 42 -6.62 -14.96 2.21
C ARG A 42 -7.81 -15.35 3.09
N ARG A 43 -8.90 -15.87 2.50
CA ARG A 43 -10.04 -16.39 3.25
C ARG A 43 -9.77 -17.81 3.78
N LYS A 44 -9.01 -18.60 3.03
CA LYS A 44 -8.58 -19.94 3.45
C LYS A 44 -7.40 -19.87 4.44
N TYR A 45 -6.50 -18.93 4.25
CA TYR A 45 -5.29 -18.75 5.04
C TYR A 45 -5.24 -17.34 5.66
N PRO A 46 -5.73 -17.16 6.90
CA PRO A 46 -5.80 -15.84 7.56
C PRO A 46 -4.44 -15.18 7.78
N ASN A 47 -3.36 -15.94 7.79
CA ASN A 47 -1.99 -15.44 7.87
C ASN A 47 -1.54 -14.69 6.60
N PHE A 48 -2.28 -14.80 5.51
CA PHE A 48 -2.08 -13.96 4.32
C PHE A 48 -2.88 -12.67 4.48
N ILE A 49 -2.27 -11.69 5.16
CA ILE A 49 -2.99 -10.53 5.68
C ILE A 49 -3.17 -9.40 4.67
N SER A 50 -2.20 -9.21 3.76
CA SER A 50 -2.26 -8.15 2.74
C SER A 50 -1.38 -8.49 1.55
N ARG A 51 -1.56 -7.74 0.47
CA ARG A 51 -0.73 -7.81 -0.73
C ARG A 51 -0.69 -6.47 -1.44
N GLU A 52 0.38 -6.23 -2.18
CA GLU A 52 0.48 -5.06 -3.06
C GLU A 52 -0.55 -5.14 -4.19
N GLY A 53 -0.19 -5.63 -5.35
CA GLY A 53 -1.06 -5.84 -6.51
C GLY A 53 -1.61 -4.56 -7.17
N ALA A 54 -0.93 -3.44 -6.94
CA ALA A 54 -1.14 -2.15 -7.59
C ALA A 54 0.16 -1.37 -7.54
N LYS A 55 0.25 -0.28 -8.26
CA LYS A 55 1.35 0.68 -8.08
C LYS A 55 1.22 1.33 -6.70
N GLY A 56 2.06 0.91 -5.76
CA GLY A 56 2.15 1.50 -4.43
C GLY A 56 2.95 2.79 -4.42
N GLN A 57 3.19 3.32 -3.23
CA GLN A 57 3.94 4.56 -3.03
C GLN A 57 5.39 4.45 -3.53
N GLU A 58 6.00 3.27 -3.46
CA GLU A 58 7.37 3.04 -3.95
C GLU A 58 7.55 3.37 -5.44
N PHE A 59 6.47 3.30 -6.23
CA PHE A 59 6.52 3.65 -7.65
C PHE A 59 6.93 5.11 -7.90
N ASN A 60 6.70 5.99 -6.94
CA ASN A 60 7.18 7.37 -7.02
C ASN A 60 8.71 7.47 -6.93
N GLY A 61 9.40 6.43 -6.46
CA GLY A 61 10.86 6.34 -6.42
C GLY A 61 11.53 6.19 -7.80
N PHE A 62 10.79 5.76 -8.81
CA PHE A 62 11.32 5.54 -10.17
C PHE A 62 10.32 5.87 -11.29
N SER A 63 9.12 6.35 -10.93
CA SER A 63 8.07 6.72 -11.87
C SER A 63 7.14 7.74 -11.22
N SER A 64 5.95 7.94 -11.77
CA SER A 64 4.89 8.73 -11.15
C SER A 64 3.57 7.98 -11.24
N ASN A 65 2.82 7.98 -10.15
CA ASN A 65 1.47 7.43 -10.14
C ASN A 65 0.41 8.44 -10.63
N GLY A 66 0.77 9.72 -10.72
CA GLY A 66 -0.18 10.79 -10.94
C GLY A 66 -1.07 11.07 -9.71
N VAL A 67 -1.77 12.20 -9.73
CA VAL A 67 -2.57 12.65 -8.57
C VAL A 67 -3.84 11.84 -8.37
N ASN A 68 -4.44 11.33 -9.45
CA ASN A 68 -5.73 10.65 -9.44
C ASN A 68 -5.62 9.17 -9.04
N HIS A 69 -4.44 8.58 -9.18
CA HIS A 69 -4.23 7.16 -8.88
C HIS A 69 -4.73 6.78 -7.47
N ALA A 70 -4.48 7.63 -6.48
CA ALA A 70 -4.92 7.39 -5.11
C ALA A 70 -6.45 7.37 -4.95
N THR A 71 -7.19 8.06 -5.82
CA THR A 71 -8.66 8.08 -5.80
C THR A 71 -9.28 7.03 -6.72
N ASP A 72 -8.48 6.35 -7.56
CA ASP A 72 -8.92 5.22 -8.38
C ASP A 72 -8.86 3.90 -7.60
N LEU A 73 -7.86 3.72 -6.75
CA LEU A 73 -7.62 2.47 -6.04
C LEU A 73 -8.79 2.00 -5.16
N PRO A 74 -9.54 2.88 -4.46
CA PRO A 74 -10.73 2.47 -3.70
C PRO A 74 -11.81 1.82 -4.55
N PHE A 75 -11.94 2.20 -5.81
CA PHE A 75 -12.95 1.70 -6.75
C PHE A 75 -12.46 0.51 -7.61
N THR A 76 -11.20 0.19 -7.52
CA THR A 76 -10.56 -0.84 -8.35
C THR A 76 -9.85 -1.88 -7.48
N ARG A 77 -8.60 -1.63 -7.13
CA ARG A 77 -7.75 -2.59 -6.42
C ARG A 77 -8.29 -2.99 -5.04
N LEU A 78 -8.83 -2.06 -4.27
CA LEU A 78 -9.35 -2.34 -2.93
C LEU A 78 -10.64 -3.17 -2.93
N LEU A 79 -11.34 -3.31 -4.06
CA LEU A 79 -12.47 -4.22 -4.20
C LEU A 79 -12.05 -5.69 -4.03
N SER A 80 -10.79 -6.03 -4.31
CA SER A 80 -10.26 -7.37 -4.11
C SER A 80 -9.64 -7.62 -2.72
N GLY A 81 -9.80 -6.68 -1.79
CA GLY A 81 -9.38 -6.83 -0.39
C GLY A 81 -8.20 -5.96 0.03
N PRO A 82 -7.57 -6.28 1.18
CA PRO A 82 -6.49 -5.48 1.75
C PRO A 82 -5.36 -5.20 0.77
N MET A 83 -4.79 -4.01 0.86
CA MET A 83 -3.71 -3.58 -0.01
C MET A 83 -2.56 -3.01 0.81
N ASP A 84 -1.35 -3.48 0.52
CA ASP A 84 -0.13 -2.83 0.96
C ASP A 84 0.25 -1.75 -0.05
N TYR A 85 -0.04 -0.49 0.30
CA TYR A 85 0.24 0.68 -0.53
C TYR A 85 1.53 1.38 -0.11
N THR A 86 2.00 1.12 1.10
CA THR A 86 3.16 1.80 1.70
C THR A 86 3.00 3.33 1.80
N PRO A 87 1.94 3.84 2.47
CA PRO A 87 1.72 5.28 2.62
C PRO A 87 2.69 5.92 3.61
N GLY A 88 2.60 7.24 3.76
CA GLY A 88 3.28 7.98 4.83
C GLY A 88 4.59 8.62 4.41
N ILE A 89 4.80 8.87 3.14
CA ILE A 89 5.93 9.69 2.68
C ILE A 89 5.69 11.16 3.06
N PHE A 90 6.54 11.71 3.93
CA PHE A 90 6.54 13.13 4.30
C PHE A 90 7.58 13.94 3.54
N GLN A 91 8.66 13.29 3.09
CA GLN A 91 9.64 13.91 2.20
C GLN A 91 9.15 13.86 0.76
N LEU A 92 8.33 14.82 0.36
CA LEU A 92 7.66 14.84 -0.93
C LEU A 92 8.54 15.32 -2.09
N ASN A 93 9.67 15.95 -1.79
CA ASN A 93 10.62 16.45 -2.77
C ASN A 93 11.90 15.62 -2.79
N ASN A 94 12.60 15.58 -3.91
CA ASN A 94 13.89 14.89 -4.06
C ASN A 94 13.83 13.41 -3.71
N PHE A 95 12.76 12.73 -4.12
CA PHE A 95 12.49 11.36 -3.72
C PHE A 95 12.85 10.31 -4.78
N ARG A 96 12.90 10.67 -6.04
CA ARG A 96 13.00 9.72 -7.16
C ARG A 96 14.44 9.58 -7.69
N TYR A 97 14.84 8.36 -8.00
CA TYR A 97 16.03 8.09 -8.82
C TYR A 97 15.81 8.54 -10.26
N VAL A 98 16.87 9.01 -10.92
CA VAL A 98 16.83 9.46 -12.34
C VAL A 98 16.35 8.33 -13.25
N SER A 99 16.80 7.11 -12.98
CA SER A 99 16.34 5.91 -13.69
C SER A 99 16.37 4.69 -12.78
N PRO A 100 15.61 3.62 -13.09
CA PRO A 100 15.68 2.38 -12.35
C PRO A 100 17.11 1.83 -12.29
N GLY A 101 17.60 1.57 -11.08
CA GLY A 101 18.96 1.07 -10.83
C GLY A 101 20.06 2.14 -10.83
N SER A 102 19.70 3.40 -10.94
CA SER A 102 20.62 4.53 -10.78
C SER A 102 20.80 4.90 -9.32
N ASP A 103 22.02 5.30 -8.93
CA ASP A 103 22.27 5.92 -7.62
C ASP A 103 22.04 7.44 -7.67
N GLU A 104 21.78 8.00 -8.86
CA GLU A 104 21.53 9.42 -9.06
C GLU A 104 20.07 9.76 -8.73
N ILE A 105 19.89 10.78 -7.89
CA ILE A 105 18.58 11.27 -7.47
C ILE A 105 18.15 12.47 -8.31
N ASP A 106 16.97 12.37 -8.91
CA ASP A 106 16.29 13.50 -9.52
C ASP A 106 15.86 14.51 -8.45
N LYS A 107 16.66 15.56 -8.31
CA LYS A 107 16.44 16.61 -7.30
C LYS A 107 15.17 17.43 -7.55
N ASN A 108 14.58 17.33 -8.73
CA ASN A 108 13.34 18.01 -9.10
C ASN A 108 12.11 17.09 -9.00
N ALA A 109 12.32 15.82 -8.67
CA ALA A 109 11.20 14.90 -8.52
C ALA A 109 10.32 15.26 -7.33
N ILE A 110 9.03 15.22 -7.55
CA ILE A 110 8.00 15.50 -6.55
C ILE A 110 7.05 14.30 -6.47
N VAL A 111 6.81 13.81 -5.26
CA VAL A 111 5.69 12.89 -5.01
C VAL A 111 4.40 13.71 -5.09
N PRO A 112 3.43 13.37 -5.97
CA PRO A 112 2.22 14.16 -6.20
C PRO A 112 1.21 13.97 -5.04
N SER A 113 1.61 14.39 -3.85
CA SER A 113 0.88 14.20 -2.61
C SER A 113 1.05 15.40 -1.67
N THR A 114 0.41 15.34 -0.52
CA THR A 114 0.60 16.24 0.63
C THR A 114 0.65 15.41 1.90
N ILE A 115 1.21 15.93 2.98
CA ILE A 115 1.20 15.22 4.27
C ILE A 115 -0.24 14.87 4.68
N ALA A 116 -1.20 15.78 4.50
CA ALA A 116 -2.61 15.52 4.80
C ALA A 116 -3.18 14.35 3.96
N LYS A 117 -2.85 14.30 2.66
CA LYS A 117 -3.24 13.17 1.80
C LYS A 117 -2.58 11.86 2.27
N GLU A 118 -1.29 11.88 2.60
CA GLU A 118 -0.59 10.70 3.13
C GLU A 118 -1.26 10.16 4.40
N LEU A 119 -1.66 11.05 5.32
CA LEU A 119 -2.41 10.66 6.52
C LEU A 119 -3.80 10.08 6.19
N ALA A 120 -4.52 10.70 5.24
CA ALA A 120 -5.83 10.21 4.81
C ALA A 120 -5.78 8.78 4.24
N LEU A 121 -4.67 8.39 3.58
CA LEU A 121 -4.51 7.05 3.03
C LEU A 121 -4.57 5.96 4.10
N TYR A 122 -4.11 6.20 5.33
CA TYR A 122 -4.21 5.26 6.45
C TYR A 122 -5.65 4.96 6.85
N VAL A 123 -6.55 5.89 6.60
CA VAL A 123 -7.98 5.72 6.87
C VAL A 123 -8.72 5.15 5.65
N VAL A 124 -8.40 5.65 4.46
CA VAL A 124 -9.09 5.26 3.22
C VAL A 124 -8.71 3.85 2.78
N TYR A 125 -7.42 3.52 2.81
CA TYR A 125 -6.92 2.23 2.37
C TYR A 125 -6.98 1.20 3.49
N TYR A 126 -7.68 0.11 3.23
CA TYR A 126 -7.75 -0.97 4.18
C TYR A 126 -6.53 -1.88 4.06
N SER A 127 -5.79 -1.99 5.14
CA SER A 127 -4.79 -3.03 5.36
C SER A 127 -4.71 -3.35 6.85
N PRO A 128 -4.69 -4.62 7.27
CA PRO A 128 -4.48 -5.00 8.66
C PRO A 128 -3.08 -4.67 9.19
N MET A 129 -2.15 -4.38 8.29
CA MET A 129 -0.83 -3.87 8.60
C MET A 129 -0.54 -2.69 7.68
N GLN A 130 -0.21 -1.56 8.28
CA GLN A 130 0.15 -0.33 7.57
C GLN A 130 1.64 -0.07 7.73
N MET A 131 2.28 0.33 6.65
CA MET A 131 3.68 0.73 6.64
C MET A 131 3.81 2.22 6.93
N ALA A 132 4.94 2.63 7.51
CA ALA A 132 5.39 4.01 7.58
C ALA A 132 6.60 4.14 6.63
N ALA A 133 6.34 4.59 5.41
CA ALA A 133 7.24 4.40 4.27
C ALA A 133 8.35 5.45 4.14
N ASP A 134 8.54 6.30 5.14
CA ASP A 134 9.59 7.34 5.11
C ASP A 134 10.68 7.09 6.16
N LEU A 135 11.74 7.86 6.10
CA LEU A 135 12.85 7.78 7.04
C LEU A 135 12.49 8.45 8.39
N PRO A 136 12.96 7.92 9.53
CA PRO A 136 12.67 8.48 10.85
C PRO A 136 12.92 9.98 10.96
N LYS A 137 13.98 10.48 10.34
CA LYS A 137 14.33 11.91 10.35
C LYS A 137 13.26 12.82 9.75
N HIS A 138 12.44 12.31 8.83
CA HIS A 138 11.35 13.07 8.20
C HIS A 138 10.12 13.11 9.13
N TYR A 139 9.84 12.03 9.85
CA TYR A 139 8.77 12.00 10.85
C TYR A 139 9.06 12.91 12.06
N ILE A 140 10.33 13.00 12.49
CA ILE A 140 10.74 13.91 13.58
C ILE A 140 10.43 15.38 13.26
N LYS A 141 10.44 15.77 11.99
CA LYS A 141 10.08 17.13 11.57
C LYS A 141 8.59 17.43 11.64
N HIS A 142 7.75 16.40 11.71
CA HIS A 142 6.28 16.50 11.72
C HIS A 142 5.70 15.60 12.82
N PRO A 143 6.00 15.86 14.09
CA PRO A 143 5.68 14.96 15.19
C PRO A 143 4.18 14.73 15.37
N GLU A 144 3.34 15.74 15.19
CA GLU A 144 1.88 15.61 15.29
C GLU A 144 1.31 14.70 14.19
N ALA A 145 1.79 14.85 12.95
CA ALA A 145 1.39 13.99 11.84
C ALA A 145 1.86 12.54 12.05
N PHE A 146 3.05 12.35 12.63
CA PHE A 146 3.54 11.02 12.94
C PHE A 146 2.78 10.39 14.12
N GLU A 147 2.36 11.18 15.09
CA GLU A 147 1.51 10.67 16.18
C GLU A 147 0.18 10.13 15.64
N PHE A 148 -0.41 10.79 14.63
CA PHE A 148 -1.58 10.26 13.95
C PHE A 148 -1.31 8.86 13.35
N ILE A 149 -0.19 8.67 12.63
CA ILE A 149 0.17 7.35 12.07
C ILE A 149 0.28 6.27 13.15
N LYS A 150 0.87 6.60 14.30
CA LYS A 150 1.01 5.66 15.42
C LYS A 150 -0.32 5.32 16.09
N SER A 151 -1.27 6.23 16.07
CA SER A 151 -2.55 6.09 16.77
C SER A 151 -3.70 5.59 15.89
N VAL A 152 -3.58 5.72 14.56
CA VAL A 152 -4.66 5.31 13.65
C VAL A 152 -4.88 3.79 13.71
N PRO A 153 -6.12 3.31 13.93
CA PRO A 153 -6.40 1.89 13.96
C PRO A 153 -6.23 1.23 12.59
N VAL A 154 -5.94 -0.06 12.59
CA VAL A 154 -5.92 -0.90 11.37
C VAL A 154 -7.16 -1.78 11.26
N GLU A 155 -7.91 -1.95 12.34
CA GLU A 155 -9.20 -2.64 12.39
C GLU A 155 -10.33 -1.68 12.74
N TRP A 156 -11.44 -1.83 12.04
CA TRP A 156 -12.57 -0.90 12.12
C TRP A 156 -13.87 -1.63 12.37
N SER A 157 -14.64 -1.17 13.35
CA SER A 157 -15.95 -1.73 13.66
C SER A 157 -17.04 -1.29 12.68
N LYS A 158 -16.89 -0.11 12.09
CA LYS A 158 -17.83 0.45 11.10
C LYS A 158 -17.12 1.32 10.09
N LYS A 159 -17.59 1.29 8.86
CA LYS A 159 -17.23 2.27 7.82
C LYS A 159 -18.49 2.90 7.24
N ASN A 160 -18.42 4.17 6.90
CA ASN A 160 -19.45 4.89 6.19
C ASN A 160 -18.83 5.69 5.05
N ILE A 161 -19.30 5.47 3.83
CA ILE A 161 -18.91 6.26 2.67
C ILE A 161 -19.90 7.43 2.61
N ILE A 162 -19.38 8.64 2.71
CA ILE A 162 -20.17 9.87 2.75
C ILE A 162 -20.44 10.34 1.32
N ASP A 163 -19.37 10.44 0.53
CA ASP A 163 -19.44 10.82 -0.88
C ASP A 163 -18.17 10.36 -1.60
N SER A 164 -18.27 10.16 -2.90
CA SER A 164 -17.09 9.76 -3.68
C SER A 164 -17.31 9.90 -5.18
N LYS A 165 -16.23 10.21 -5.89
CA LYS A 165 -16.20 10.22 -7.35
C LYS A 165 -14.86 9.69 -7.83
N ILE A 166 -14.90 8.65 -8.66
CA ILE A 166 -13.68 8.00 -9.17
C ILE A 166 -12.78 9.03 -9.85
N SER A 167 -11.46 8.88 -9.64
CA SER A 167 -10.43 9.79 -10.12
C SER A 167 -10.45 11.21 -9.53
N GLU A 168 -11.42 11.55 -8.66
CA GLU A 168 -11.53 12.89 -8.10
C GLU A 168 -11.37 12.89 -6.58
N PHE A 169 -12.30 12.24 -5.85
CA PHE A 169 -12.25 12.23 -4.40
C PHE A 169 -12.93 11.01 -3.76
N VAL A 170 -12.59 10.76 -2.52
CA VAL A 170 -13.27 9.80 -1.64
C VAL A 170 -13.40 10.42 -0.25
N ILE A 171 -14.63 10.49 0.26
CA ILE A 171 -14.94 10.95 1.61
C ILE A 171 -15.57 9.81 2.38
N LEU A 172 -14.91 9.36 3.42
CA LEU A 172 -15.42 8.29 4.27
C LEU A 172 -15.10 8.55 5.74
N SER A 173 -15.86 7.92 6.60
CA SER A 173 -15.55 7.82 8.02
C SER A 173 -15.43 6.36 8.43
N ARG A 174 -14.59 6.12 9.41
CA ARG A 174 -14.43 4.81 10.05
C ARG A 174 -14.57 4.98 11.55
N LYS A 175 -15.15 3.97 12.21
CA LYS A 175 -15.26 3.92 13.66
C LYS A 175 -14.35 2.83 14.17
N ASP A 176 -13.58 3.15 15.19
CA ASP A 176 -12.82 2.20 15.99
C ASP A 176 -13.76 1.28 16.78
N LYS A 177 -13.21 0.23 17.37
CA LYS A 177 -13.93 -0.71 18.24
C LYS A 177 -14.33 -0.07 19.55
#